data_caeab1bc88970e2be1480dae7ec1e610
#
_entry.id   caeab1bc88970e2be1480dae7ec1e610
#
_cell.length_a   1.000
_cell.length_b   1.000
_cell.length_c   1.000
_cell.angle_alpha   90.00
_cell.angle_beta   90.00
_cell.angle_gamma   90.00
#
_symmetry.space_group_name_H-M   'P 1'
#
loop_
_entity.id
_entity.type
_entity.pdbx_description
1 polymer ?
#
loop_
_entity_poly.entity_id
_entity_poly.type
_entity_poly.pdbx_seq_one_letter_code
_entity_poly.pdbx_strand_id
1 'polypeptide(L)'
;MLDQNFTGKSLLRLTSIKDIIKFKLGRKRSEYLEKLELVAKKIVDDGCDFSDLSFYEKKGKKIFKPLSLESVYSLRRVNKILGRIYKVKQADRDTITKQISSLISDTSHYTIIKGDIKSFYESIPRNLVIAKVESNRILSYHNRRIIRQVFSCASVSGAIGLPRGISISSSLSELYIREFDRYVRALDGVYYYARYVDDFVIFCHARSDDILCDIESKLKHLDLNLNYKKIKKVGSEQLFNRTERLSFLGYEHFLDIDSSVKIRISRNRIRKIKTRIVLSFLDYAKNKDTALLSLRIKFITGNYLIRESTRTNDESHGLMAGFYYNNKTLSDPQQIQELDSFLMKLCRSKRGSIYRSIGATDMHTACIATQGISFNKGFNQRKVYAIAKTEFSRIKNCWTRESDYEKH
;
A
#
# COMPACT_ATOMS: atom_id res chain seq x y z
N MET A 1 9.39 -18.67 -25.54
CA MET A 1 8.29 -19.04 -24.64
C MET A 1 8.66 -18.70 -23.20
N LEU A 2 7.75 -18.14 -22.41
CA LEU A 2 8.03 -17.75 -21.03
C LEU A 2 8.15 -19.02 -20.17
N ASP A 3 9.29 -19.19 -19.47
CA ASP A 3 9.48 -20.32 -18.56
C ASP A 3 8.47 -20.26 -17.40
N GLN A 4 7.59 -21.26 -17.34
CA GLN A 4 6.55 -21.42 -16.33
C GLN A 4 6.84 -22.57 -15.35
N ASN A 5 7.99 -23.23 -15.49
CA ASN A 5 8.32 -24.42 -14.73
C ASN A 5 8.69 -24.08 -13.27
N PHE A 6 8.39 -25.02 -12.41
CA PHE A 6 8.90 -25.04 -11.05
C PHE A 6 10.21 -25.82 -11.05
N THR A 7 11.31 -25.14 -10.79
CA THR A 7 12.65 -25.72 -10.64
C THR A 7 13.32 -25.04 -9.45
N GLY A 8 14.28 -25.71 -8.81
CA GLY A 8 15.05 -25.11 -7.71
C GLY A 8 15.67 -23.76 -8.09
N LYS A 9 16.20 -23.64 -9.33
CA LYS A 9 16.74 -22.38 -9.86
C LYS A 9 15.68 -21.29 -9.95
N SER A 10 14.45 -21.63 -10.39
CA SER A 10 13.34 -20.67 -10.49
C SER A 10 12.85 -20.20 -9.12
N LEU A 11 12.85 -21.07 -8.12
CA LEU A 11 12.49 -20.76 -6.73
C LEU A 11 13.61 -19.99 -6.02
N LEU A 12 14.87 -20.31 -6.29
CA LEU A 12 16.02 -19.60 -5.70
C LEU A 12 16.02 -18.10 -6.08
N ARG A 13 15.58 -17.76 -7.30
CA ARG A 13 15.41 -16.35 -7.73
C ARG A 13 14.31 -15.59 -6.97
N LEU A 14 13.49 -16.30 -6.20
CA LEU A 14 12.41 -15.73 -5.37
C LEU A 14 12.76 -15.75 -3.87
N THR A 15 13.95 -16.27 -3.54
CA THR A 15 14.40 -16.49 -2.16
C THR A 15 15.02 -15.22 -1.59
N SER A 16 14.56 -14.81 -0.44
CA SER A 16 15.16 -13.72 0.35
C SER A 16 16.00 -14.30 1.51
N ILE A 17 16.89 -13.50 2.09
CA ILE A 17 17.64 -13.91 3.29
C ILE A 17 16.69 -14.26 4.46
N LYS A 18 15.55 -13.59 4.55
CA LYS A 18 14.53 -13.94 5.56
C LYS A 18 14.01 -15.35 5.37
N ASP A 19 13.86 -15.81 4.13
CA ASP A 19 13.39 -17.16 3.83
C ASP A 19 14.45 -18.20 4.20
N ILE A 20 15.72 -17.88 3.94
CA ILE A 20 16.86 -18.75 4.32
C ILE A 20 16.85 -18.99 5.82
N ILE A 21 16.70 -17.94 6.61
CA ILE A 21 16.67 -18.04 8.09
C ILE A 21 15.38 -18.72 8.55
N LYS A 22 14.22 -18.28 8.07
CA LYS A 22 12.90 -18.78 8.48
C LYS A 22 12.76 -20.28 8.21
N PHE A 23 13.18 -20.72 7.02
CA PHE A 23 13.01 -22.09 6.56
C PHE A 23 14.27 -22.93 6.71
N LYS A 24 15.31 -22.39 7.35
CA LYS A 24 16.58 -23.09 7.60
C LYS A 24 17.13 -23.77 6.34
N LEU A 25 17.19 -23.03 5.22
CA LEU A 25 17.57 -23.59 3.92
C LEU A 25 19.03 -24.07 3.87
N GLY A 26 19.87 -23.61 4.79
CA GLY A 26 21.27 -24.00 4.89
C GLY A 26 22.21 -22.80 5.00
N ARG A 27 23.49 -23.00 4.75
CA ARG A 27 24.55 -21.96 4.81
C ARG A 27 25.10 -21.61 3.44
N LYS A 28 25.16 -22.59 2.51
CA LYS A 28 25.73 -22.44 1.15
C LYS A 28 24.62 -22.42 0.10
N ARG A 29 24.92 -21.81 -1.04
CA ARG A 29 23.99 -21.71 -2.16
C ARG A 29 23.60 -23.10 -2.74
N SER A 30 24.51 -24.06 -2.71
CA SER A 30 24.24 -25.44 -3.12
C SER A 30 23.16 -26.08 -2.27
N GLU A 31 23.24 -25.94 -0.94
CA GLU A 31 22.26 -26.46 0.02
C GLU A 31 20.86 -25.83 -0.22
N TYR A 32 20.81 -24.52 -0.51
CA TYR A 32 19.53 -23.87 -0.84
C TYR A 32 18.94 -24.45 -2.12
N LEU A 33 19.80 -24.66 -3.14
CA LEU A 33 19.35 -25.14 -4.44
C LEU A 33 18.80 -26.56 -4.32
N GLU A 34 19.50 -27.43 -3.60
CA GLU A 34 19.09 -28.81 -3.38
C GLU A 34 17.72 -28.89 -2.66
N LYS A 35 17.56 -28.17 -1.55
CA LYS A 35 16.27 -28.13 -0.84
C LYS A 35 15.16 -27.56 -1.70
N LEU A 36 15.43 -26.50 -2.45
CA LEU A 36 14.43 -25.89 -3.33
C LEU A 36 14.11 -26.78 -4.54
N GLU A 37 15.01 -27.64 -4.99
CA GLU A 37 14.72 -28.64 -6.03
C GLU A 37 13.74 -29.70 -5.53
N LEU A 38 13.93 -30.19 -4.30
CA LEU A 38 12.97 -31.10 -3.64
C LEU A 38 11.58 -30.46 -3.51
N VAL A 39 11.53 -29.20 -3.09
CA VAL A 39 10.27 -28.44 -3.00
C VAL A 39 9.63 -28.27 -4.38
N ALA A 40 10.43 -27.94 -5.39
CA ALA A 40 9.93 -27.78 -6.76
C ALA A 40 9.34 -29.09 -7.29
N LYS A 41 10.03 -30.22 -7.08
CA LYS A 41 9.54 -31.55 -7.44
C LYS A 41 8.22 -31.87 -6.75
N LYS A 42 8.12 -31.69 -5.44
CA LYS A 42 6.88 -31.90 -4.67
C LYS A 42 5.72 -31.05 -5.19
N ILE A 43 5.97 -29.76 -5.52
CA ILE A 43 4.94 -28.88 -6.10
C ILE A 43 4.48 -29.38 -7.46
N VAL A 44 5.36 -29.93 -8.29
CA VAL A 44 5.03 -30.45 -9.62
C VAL A 44 4.22 -31.75 -9.49
N ASP A 45 4.67 -32.69 -8.67
CA ASP A 45 4.07 -34.03 -8.53
C ASP A 45 2.73 -33.96 -7.79
N ASP A 46 2.72 -33.40 -6.59
CA ASP A 46 1.58 -33.42 -5.66
C ASP A 46 0.74 -32.10 -5.69
N GLY A 47 1.34 -31.02 -6.16
CA GLY A 47 0.76 -29.68 -6.01
C GLY A 47 1.05 -29.07 -4.65
N CYS A 48 0.09 -28.31 -4.12
CA CYS A 48 0.20 -27.71 -2.79
C CYS A 48 -1.14 -27.77 -2.05
N ASP A 49 -1.16 -28.37 -0.88
CA ASP A 49 -2.37 -28.57 -0.10
C ASP A 49 -2.94 -27.26 0.49
N PHE A 50 -2.08 -26.29 0.82
CA PHE A 50 -2.47 -25.03 1.49
C PHE A 50 -3.20 -25.19 2.82
N SER A 51 -3.20 -26.37 3.44
CA SER A 51 -3.78 -26.61 4.78
C SER A 51 -3.11 -25.73 5.86
N ASP A 52 -1.87 -25.30 5.60
CA ASP A 52 -1.06 -24.43 6.45
C ASP A 52 -1.43 -22.91 6.35
N LEU A 53 -2.43 -22.55 5.56
CA LEU A 53 -2.86 -21.14 5.49
C LEU A 53 -3.50 -20.69 6.80
N SER A 54 -2.72 -19.96 7.58
CA SER A 54 -3.23 -19.24 8.75
C SER A 54 -3.84 -17.90 8.36
N PHE A 55 -4.74 -17.37 9.19
CA PHE A 55 -5.24 -16.03 9.03
C PHE A 55 -5.27 -15.26 10.35
N TYR A 56 -5.25 -13.95 10.25
CA TYR A 56 -5.53 -13.03 11.35
C TYR A 56 -6.50 -11.96 10.88
N GLU A 57 -7.25 -11.40 11.81
CA GLU A 57 -8.19 -10.34 11.49
C GLU A 57 -7.55 -8.97 11.68
N LYS A 58 -7.80 -8.08 10.74
CA LYS A 58 -7.43 -6.68 10.81
C LYS A 58 -8.55 -5.81 10.22
N LYS A 59 -9.11 -4.93 11.03
CA LYS A 59 -10.25 -4.06 10.66
C LYS A 59 -11.44 -4.86 10.10
N GLY A 60 -11.79 -5.97 10.75
CA GLY A 60 -12.89 -6.84 10.35
C GLY A 60 -12.65 -7.63 9.05
N LYS A 61 -11.39 -7.71 8.56
CA LYS A 61 -11.04 -8.45 7.35
C LYS A 61 -10.03 -9.54 7.67
N LYS A 62 -10.28 -10.74 7.16
CA LYS A 62 -9.34 -11.88 7.26
C LYS A 62 -8.16 -11.65 6.31
N ILE A 63 -6.94 -11.75 6.86
CA ILE A 63 -5.69 -11.64 6.10
C ILE A 63 -4.97 -12.98 6.21
N PHE A 64 -4.84 -13.67 5.10
CA PHE A 64 -4.24 -15.00 5.01
C PHE A 64 -2.72 -14.92 4.87
N LYS A 65 -2.04 -15.89 5.45
CA LYS A 65 -0.59 -16.00 5.42
C LYS A 65 -0.16 -17.46 5.26
N PRO A 66 0.55 -17.81 4.18
CA PRO A 66 1.12 -19.15 4.03
C PRO A 66 2.29 -19.34 4.99
N LEU A 67 2.40 -20.52 5.60
CA LEU A 67 3.42 -20.83 6.60
C LEU A 67 4.51 -21.76 6.07
N SER A 68 4.15 -22.78 5.29
CA SER A 68 5.10 -23.75 4.74
C SER A 68 5.94 -23.18 3.60
N LEU A 69 7.03 -23.87 3.33
CA LEU A 69 7.95 -23.53 2.24
C LEU A 69 7.25 -23.70 0.89
N GLU A 70 6.53 -24.80 0.71
CA GLU A 70 5.77 -25.16 -0.48
C GLU A 70 4.72 -24.10 -0.80
N SER A 71 3.87 -23.75 0.19
CA SER A 71 2.82 -22.74 0.03
C SER A 71 3.36 -21.36 -0.32
N VAL A 72 4.46 -20.94 0.33
CA VAL A 72 5.07 -19.63 0.06
C VAL A 72 5.64 -19.56 -1.34
N TYR A 73 6.41 -20.58 -1.76
CA TYR A 73 7.11 -20.54 -3.04
C TYR A 73 6.18 -20.80 -4.23
N SER A 74 5.18 -21.69 -4.08
CA SER A 74 4.17 -21.92 -5.10
C SER A 74 3.42 -20.61 -5.42
N LEU A 75 2.92 -19.92 -4.39
CA LEU A 75 2.21 -18.64 -4.58
C LEU A 75 3.08 -17.54 -5.15
N ARG A 76 4.34 -17.41 -4.70
CA ARG A 76 5.28 -16.43 -5.26
C ARG A 76 5.60 -16.73 -6.72
N ARG A 77 5.83 -18.00 -7.08
CA ARG A 77 6.15 -18.40 -8.45
C ARG A 77 4.98 -18.13 -9.38
N VAL A 78 3.78 -18.58 -9.01
CA VAL A 78 2.55 -18.32 -9.76
C VAL A 78 2.33 -16.81 -9.93
N ASN A 79 2.48 -16.01 -8.86
CA ASN A 79 2.32 -14.55 -8.94
C ASN A 79 3.30 -13.90 -9.94
N LYS A 80 4.58 -14.33 -9.93
CA LYS A 80 5.58 -13.85 -10.89
C LYS A 80 5.22 -14.21 -12.34
N ILE A 81 4.69 -15.41 -12.53
CA ILE A 81 4.27 -15.90 -13.86
C ILE A 81 3.05 -15.12 -14.33
N LEU A 82 2.02 -14.93 -13.47
CA LEU A 82 0.84 -14.11 -13.77
C LEU A 82 1.25 -12.69 -14.20
N GLY A 83 2.14 -12.06 -13.42
CA GLY A 83 2.63 -10.71 -13.73
C GLY A 83 3.31 -10.62 -15.09
N ARG A 84 4.07 -11.65 -15.50
CA ARG A 84 4.77 -11.68 -16.78
C ARG A 84 3.87 -12.01 -17.97
N ILE A 85 3.01 -13.01 -17.82
CA ILE A 85 2.12 -13.47 -18.91
C ILE A 85 1.05 -12.44 -19.21
N TYR A 86 0.34 -12.02 -18.18
CA TYR A 86 -0.77 -11.08 -18.34
C TYR A 86 -0.33 -9.62 -18.31
N LYS A 87 0.97 -9.34 -18.13
CA LYS A 87 1.50 -7.98 -18.00
C LYS A 87 0.72 -7.15 -16.95
N VAL A 88 0.27 -7.82 -15.87
CA VAL A 88 -0.43 -7.14 -14.78
C VAL A 88 0.59 -6.42 -13.92
N LYS A 89 0.39 -5.11 -13.79
CA LYS A 89 1.19 -4.22 -12.97
C LYS A 89 0.27 -3.30 -12.21
N GLN A 90 0.47 -3.19 -10.91
CA GLN A 90 -0.22 -2.15 -10.14
C GLN A 90 0.20 -0.77 -10.64
N ALA A 91 -0.77 0.14 -10.71
CA ALA A 91 -0.49 1.53 -11.04
C ALA A 91 0.45 2.16 -10.00
N ASP A 92 1.32 3.04 -10.45
CA ASP A 92 2.19 3.80 -9.55
C ASP A 92 1.44 5.02 -9.00
N ARG A 93 1.35 5.09 -7.68
CA ARG A 93 0.66 6.18 -6.99
C ARG A 93 1.25 7.55 -7.28
N ASP A 94 2.58 7.65 -7.33
CA ASP A 94 3.26 8.93 -7.53
C ASP A 94 3.06 9.42 -8.97
N THR A 95 3.06 8.51 -9.95
CA THR A 95 2.75 8.82 -11.36
C THR A 95 1.32 9.34 -11.50
N ILE A 96 0.32 8.63 -10.93
CA ILE A 96 -1.08 9.08 -10.96
C ILE A 96 -1.22 10.47 -10.32
N THR A 97 -0.59 10.69 -9.16
CA THR A 97 -0.65 11.98 -8.45
C THR A 97 -0.11 13.12 -9.30
N LYS A 98 1.00 12.91 -10.01
CA LYS A 98 1.56 13.92 -10.93
C LYS A 98 0.67 14.18 -12.15
N GLN A 99 0.12 13.12 -12.76
CA GLN A 99 -0.80 13.26 -13.90
C GLN A 99 -2.06 14.04 -13.51
N ILE A 100 -2.65 13.74 -12.35
CA ILE A 100 -3.79 14.51 -11.82
C ILE A 100 -3.44 15.99 -11.65
N SER A 101 -2.26 16.31 -11.10
CA SER A 101 -1.85 17.71 -10.95
C SER A 101 -1.70 18.42 -12.29
N SER A 102 -1.13 17.73 -13.29
CA SER A 102 -1.02 18.28 -14.64
C SER A 102 -2.39 18.52 -15.28
N LEU A 103 -3.36 17.63 -15.07
CA LEU A 103 -4.72 17.78 -15.60
C LEU A 103 -5.53 18.88 -14.90
N ILE A 104 -5.34 19.07 -13.59
CA ILE A 104 -6.00 20.14 -12.85
C ILE A 104 -5.50 21.52 -13.29
N SER A 105 -4.28 21.64 -13.80
CA SER A 105 -3.76 22.91 -14.33
C SER A 105 -4.35 23.31 -15.67
N ASP A 106 -5.11 22.42 -16.32
CA ASP A 106 -5.83 22.75 -17.56
C ASP A 106 -6.97 23.72 -17.26
N THR A 107 -7.09 24.78 -18.10
CA THR A 107 -8.12 25.82 -17.96
C THR A 107 -9.44 25.44 -18.61
N SER A 108 -9.55 24.31 -19.29
CA SER A 108 -10.77 23.85 -19.92
C SER A 108 -11.85 23.47 -18.88
N HIS A 109 -13.10 23.42 -19.33
CA HIS A 109 -14.18 22.88 -18.48
C HIS A 109 -14.13 21.36 -18.41
N TYR A 110 -14.00 20.83 -17.20
CA TYR A 110 -14.02 19.41 -16.95
C TYR A 110 -14.73 19.08 -15.63
N THR A 111 -15.14 17.82 -15.51
CA THR A 111 -15.60 17.23 -14.26
C THR A 111 -14.70 16.07 -13.87
N ILE A 112 -14.34 16.03 -12.60
CA ILE A 112 -13.59 14.90 -12.01
C ILE A 112 -14.59 14.02 -11.26
N ILE A 113 -14.64 12.73 -11.61
CA ILE A 113 -15.37 11.71 -10.86
C ILE A 113 -14.34 10.88 -10.09
N LYS A 114 -14.43 10.92 -8.79
CA LYS A 114 -13.68 10.02 -7.91
C LYS A 114 -14.61 8.96 -7.36
N GLY A 115 -14.18 7.70 -7.37
CA GLY A 115 -14.94 6.59 -6.85
C GLY A 115 -14.09 5.50 -6.21
N ASP A 116 -14.77 4.54 -5.60
CA ASP A 116 -14.17 3.40 -4.89
C ASP A 116 -15.07 2.17 -5.13
N ILE A 117 -14.48 1.01 -5.35
CA ILE A 117 -15.20 -0.25 -5.51
C ILE A 117 -15.37 -0.88 -4.13
N LYS A 118 -16.63 -1.12 -3.74
CA LYS A 118 -16.96 -1.66 -2.43
C LYS A 118 -16.40 -3.06 -2.25
N SER A 119 -15.66 -3.27 -1.16
CA SER A 119 -15.12 -4.60 -0.78
C SER A 119 -14.41 -5.33 -1.93
N PHE A 120 -13.60 -4.64 -2.72
CA PHE A 120 -13.04 -5.08 -3.99
C PHE A 120 -12.58 -6.55 -4.01
N TYR A 121 -11.64 -6.93 -3.11
CA TYR A 121 -11.12 -8.30 -3.07
C TYR A 121 -12.20 -9.32 -2.67
N GLU A 122 -13.03 -8.96 -1.72
CA GLU A 122 -14.08 -9.83 -1.18
C GLU A 122 -15.25 -10.04 -2.14
N SER A 123 -15.42 -9.12 -3.10
CA SER A 123 -16.54 -9.19 -4.08
C SER A 123 -16.15 -9.92 -5.37
N ILE A 124 -14.86 -10.07 -5.69
CA ILE A 124 -14.44 -10.73 -6.94
C ILE A 124 -14.76 -12.22 -6.92
N PRO A 125 -15.65 -12.74 -7.79
CA PRO A 125 -16.03 -14.14 -7.80
C PRO A 125 -14.87 -15.05 -8.24
N ARG A 126 -14.51 -16.04 -7.43
CA ARG A 126 -13.38 -16.94 -7.70
C ARG A 126 -13.61 -17.81 -8.92
N ASN A 127 -14.84 -18.30 -9.10
CA ASN A 127 -15.24 -19.10 -10.26
C ASN A 127 -14.99 -18.36 -11.58
N LEU A 128 -15.34 -17.07 -11.65
CA LEU A 128 -15.08 -16.25 -12.83
C LEU A 128 -13.60 -15.98 -13.05
N VAL A 129 -12.83 -15.79 -11.98
CA VAL A 129 -11.37 -15.66 -12.06
C VAL A 129 -10.74 -16.95 -12.57
N ILE A 130 -11.15 -18.12 -12.05
CA ILE A 130 -10.68 -19.43 -12.51
C ILE A 130 -11.03 -19.62 -13.99
N ALA A 131 -12.29 -19.39 -14.38
CA ALA A 131 -12.73 -19.50 -15.76
C ALA A 131 -11.90 -18.63 -16.71
N LYS A 132 -11.59 -17.37 -16.30
CA LYS A 132 -10.75 -16.45 -17.09
C LYS A 132 -9.30 -16.91 -17.22
N VAL A 133 -8.76 -17.56 -16.20
CA VAL A 133 -7.39 -18.12 -16.23
C VAL A 133 -7.35 -19.39 -17.09
N GLU A 134 -8.42 -20.16 -17.11
CA GLU A 134 -8.51 -21.44 -17.84
C GLU A 134 -8.82 -21.25 -19.32
N SER A 135 -9.71 -20.30 -19.65
CA SER A 135 -10.15 -20.05 -21.03
C SER A 135 -8.99 -19.73 -21.97
N ASN A 136 -8.00 -18.98 -21.50
CA ASN A 136 -6.87 -18.52 -22.33
C ASN A 136 -5.78 -19.58 -22.55
N ARG A 137 -5.79 -20.69 -21.81
CA ARG A 137 -4.80 -21.81 -21.84
C ARG A 137 -3.32 -21.40 -21.88
N ILE A 138 -3.00 -20.12 -21.60
CA ILE A 138 -1.65 -19.57 -21.62
C ILE A 138 -0.86 -20.01 -20.39
N LEU A 139 -1.53 -20.19 -19.25
CA LEU A 139 -0.91 -20.72 -18.04
C LEU A 139 -0.75 -22.23 -18.14
N SER A 140 0.44 -22.72 -17.72
CA SER A 140 0.69 -24.17 -17.63
C SER A 140 -0.28 -24.84 -16.66
N TYR A 141 -0.42 -26.16 -16.82
CA TYR A 141 -1.26 -27.00 -15.96
C TYR A 141 -0.94 -26.81 -14.47
N HIS A 142 0.34 -26.87 -14.10
CA HIS A 142 0.77 -26.73 -12.69
C HIS A 142 0.38 -25.38 -12.09
N ASN A 143 0.52 -24.29 -12.83
CA ASN A 143 0.09 -22.97 -12.34
C ASN A 143 -1.40 -22.87 -12.13
N ARG A 144 -2.22 -23.40 -13.04
CA ARG A 144 -3.69 -23.45 -12.90
C ARG A 144 -4.11 -24.34 -11.74
N ARG A 145 -3.47 -25.51 -11.58
CA ARG A 145 -3.70 -26.43 -10.46
C ARG A 145 -3.48 -25.72 -9.11
N ILE A 146 -2.39 -24.98 -8.93
CA ILE A 146 -2.09 -24.25 -7.70
C ILE A 146 -3.17 -23.18 -7.42
N ILE A 147 -3.62 -22.45 -8.44
CA ILE A 147 -4.70 -21.45 -8.27
C ILE A 147 -6.01 -22.13 -7.80
N ARG A 148 -6.37 -23.28 -8.35
CA ARG A 148 -7.54 -24.04 -7.89
C ARG A 148 -7.35 -24.53 -6.45
N GLN A 149 -6.21 -25.14 -6.15
CA GLN A 149 -5.91 -25.70 -4.82
C GLN A 149 -5.99 -24.65 -3.72
N VAL A 150 -5.46 -23.43 -3.93
CA VAL A 150 -5.55 -22.37 -2.92
C VAL A 150 -6.99 -21.88 -2.70
N PHE A 151 -7.84 -21.93 -3.72
CA PHE A 151 -9.24 -21.51 -3.58
C PHE A 151 -10.15 -22.61 -3.01
N SER A 152 -9.78 -23.87 -3.18
CA SER A 152 -10.49 -25.03 -2.59
C SER A 152 -10.04 -25.34 -1.16
N CYS A 153 -8.95 -24.72 -0.68
CA CYS A 153 -8.46 -24.96 0.68
C CYS A 153 -9.52 -24.61 1.73
N ALA A 154 -9.68 -25.45 2.74
CA ALA A 154 -10.70 -25.32 3.79
C ALA A 154 -10.68 -23.97 4.49
N SER A 155 -9.48 -23.42 4.77
CA SER A 155 -9.34 -22.09 5.41
C SER A 155 -9.91 -20.96 4.58
N VAL A 156 -9.98 -21.12 3.26
CA VAL A 156 -10.38 -20.10 2.28
C VAL A 156 -11.75 -20.39 1.70
N SER A 157 -12.21 -21.64 1.66
CA SER A 157 -13.43 -22.09 0.95
C SER A 157 -14.71 -21.37 1.39
N GLY A 158 -14.83 -21.02 2.66
CA GLY A 158 -15.99 -20.29 3.21
C GLY A 158 -16.06 -18.80 2.83
N ALA A 159 -15.05 -18.24 2.14
CA ALA A 159 -15.07 -16.85 1.70
C ALA A 159 -15.41 -16.75 0.20
N ILE A 160 -16.24 -15.79 -0.19
CA ILE A 160 -16.73 -15.64 -1.57
C ILE A 160 -15.64 -15.07 -2.49
N GLY A 161 -14.89 -14.09 -2.02
CA GLY A 161 -13.94 -13.30 -2.81
C GLY A 161 -12.49 -13.79 -2.77
N LEU A 162 -11.59 -13.00 -3.34
CA LEU A 162 -10.15 -13.27 -3.33
C LEU A 162 -9.56 -13.09 -1.92
N PRO A 163 -8.79 -14.07 -1.42
CA PRO A 163 -8.21 -14.02 -0.07
C PRO A 163 -7.13 -12.93 0.03
N ARG A 164 -7.29 -12.00 0.98
CA ARG A 164 -6.29 -10.97 1.25
C ARG A 164 -5.03 -11.57 1.88
N GLY A 165 -3.87 -10.99 1.58
CA GLY A 165 -2.59 -11.35 2.18
C GLY A 165 -1.77 -12.38 1.41
N ILE A 166 -2.35 -13.08 0.45
CA ILE A 166 -1.62 -13.95 -0.49
C ILE A 166 -1.25 -13.22 -1.77
N SER A 167 -0.06 -13.51 -2.29
CA SER A 167 0.55 -12.74 -3.39
C SER A 167 -0.24 -12.78 -4.70
N ILE A 168 -0.90 -13.89 -5.01
CA ILE A 168 -1.63 -14.05 -6.27
C ILE A 168 -2.91 -13.22 -6.35
N SER A 169 -3.53 -12.87 -5.22
CA SER A 169 -4.81 -12.16 -5.21
C SER A 169 -4.74 -10.80 -5.88
N SER A 170 -3.64 -10.06 -5.71
CA SER A 170 -3.45 -8.77 -6.39
C SER A 170 -3.33 -8.92 -7.91
N SER A 171 -2.59 -9.92 -8.39
CA SER A 171 -2.47 -10.14 -9.84
C SER A 171 -3.76 -10.66 -10.47
N LEU A 172 -4.49 -11.51 -9.75
CA LEU A 172 -5.78 -12.03 -10.21
C LEU A 172 -6.87 -10.95 -10.21
N SER A 173 -6.90 -10.08 -9.21
CA SER A 173 -7.83 -8.95 -9.20
C SER A 173 -7.58 -7.96 -10.33
N GLU A 174 -6.30 -7.63 -10.62
CA GLU A 174 -5.93 -6.79 -11.77
C GLU A 174 -6.30 -7.45 -13.11
N LEU A 175 -6.14 -8.77 -13.23
CA LEU A 175 -6.57 -9.51 -14.41
C LEU A 175 -8.09 -9.48 -14.57
N TYR A 176 -8.84 -9.64 -13.48
CA TYR A 176 -10.29 -9.64 -13.47
C TYR A 176 -10.88 -8.30 -13.90
N ILE A 177 -10.42 -7.22 -13.29
CA ILE A 177 -10.95 -5.86 -13.51
C ILE A 177 -10.50 -5.22 -14.83
N ARG A 178 -9.56 -5.82 -15.57
CA ARG A 178 -8.97 -5.23 -16.79
C ARG A 178 -9.99 -4.83 -17.85
N GLU A 179 -11.06 -5.59 -17.97
CA GLU A 179 -12.13 -5.31 -18.92
C GLU A 179 -12.88 -4.03 -18.54
N PHE A 180 -13.14 -3.84 -17.27
CA PHE A 180 -13.68 -2.60 -16.73
C PHE A 180 -12.77 -1.40 -17.03
N ASP A 181 -11.46 -1.52 -16.79
CA ASP A 181 -10.52 -0.44 -17.08
C ASP A 181 -10.51 -0.04 -18.57
N ARG A 182 -10.65 -1.03 -19.47
CA ARG A 182 -10.75 -0.77 -20.91
C ARG A 182 -12.06 -0.08 -21.28
N TYR A 183 -13.15 -0.55 -20.71
CA TYR A 183 -14.48 0.01 -20.92
C TYR A 183 -14.54 1.47 -20.50
N VAL A 184 -14.08 1.81 -19.29
CA VAL A 184 -14.12 3.19 -18.78
C VAL A 184 -13.27 4.13 -19.63
N ARG A 185 -12.10 3.67 -20.10
CA ARG A 185 -11.24 4.49 -20.99
C ARG A 185 -11.85 4.74 -22.37
N ALA A 186 -12.76 3.91 -22.80
CA ALA A 186 -13.43 3.99 -24.10
C ALA A 186 -14.77 4.75 -24.04
N LEU A 187 -15.23 5.16 -22.85
CA LEU A 187 -16.46 5.94 -22.72
C LEU A 187 -16.29 7.32 -23.36
N ASP A 188 -17.31 7.72 -24.10
CA ASP A 188 -17.37 9.04 -24.70
C ASP A 188 -17.31 10.14 -23.64
N GLY A 189 -16.51 11.18 -23.91
CA GLY A 189 -16.25 12.29 -22.99
C GLY A 189 -15.21 12.01 -21.91
N VAL A 190 -14.75 10.77 -21.74
CA VAL A 190 -13.65 10.43 -20.81
C VAL A 190 -12.31 10.62 -21.52
N TYR A 191 -11.48 11.53 -21.03
CA TYR A 191 -10.14 11.74 -21.59
C TYR A 191 -9.01 11.29 -20.66
N TYR A 192 -9.30 11.04 -19.38
CA TYR A 192 -8.35 10.45 -18.45
C TYR A 192 -9.05 9.51 -17.46
N TYR A 193 -8.44 8.36 -17.26
CA TYR A 193 -8.84 7.36 -16.25
C TYR A 193 -7.62 6.76 -15.59
N ALA A 194 -7.60 6.75 -14.27
CA ALA A 194 -6.63 6.01 -13.48
C ALA A 194 -7.29 5.27 -12.32
N ARG A 195 -6.81 4.07 -12.04
CA ARG A 195 -7.25 3.25 -10.90
C ARG A 195 -6.04 2.79 -10.08
N TYR A 196 -6.21 2.79 -8.78
CA TYR A 196 -5.26 2.25 -7.82
C TYR A 196 -5.98 1.27 -6.90
N VAL A 197 -5.93 -0.02 -7.21
CA VAL A 197 -6.67 -1.12 -6.55
C VAL A 197 -8.19 -0.91 -6.67
N ASP A 198 -8.83 -0.41 -5.64
CA ASP A 198 -10.26 -0.12 -5.53
C ASP A 198 -10.61 1.37 -5.78
N ASP A 199 -9.67 2.27 -5.55
CA ASP A 199 -9.85 3.71 -5.79
C ASP A 199 -9.64 4.06 -7.27
N PHE A 200 -10.55 4.84 -7.89
CA PHE A 200 -10.41 5.33 -9.26
C PHE A 200 -10.71 6.81 -9.37
N VAL A 201 -10.18 7.43 -10.42
CA VAL A 201 -10.43 8.82 -10.79
C VAL A 201 -10.62 8.92 -12.31
N ILE A 202 -11.57 9.73 -12.73
CA ILE A 202 -11.93 9.99 -14.13
C ILE A 202 -11.98 11.48 -14.34
N PHE A 203 -11.44 11.96 -15.45
CA PHE A 203 -11.66 13.30 -15.95
C PHE A 203 -12.49 13.23 -17.22
N CYS A 204 -13.56 13.98 -17.27
CA CYS A 204 -14.49 14.03 -18.41
C CYS A 204 -14.94 15.45 -18.69
N HIS A 205 -15.24 15.76 -19.96
CA HIS A 205 -15.70 17.09 -20.37
C HIS A 205 -17.19 17.33 -20.11
N ALA A 206 -18.02 16.30 -20.26
CA ALA A 206 -19.48 16.39 -20.12
C ALA A 206 -20.05 15.06 -19.63
N ARG A 207 -21.40 15.02 -19.40
CA ARG A 207 -22.16 13.79 -19.14
C ARG A 207 -21.67 12.98 -17.93
N SER A 208 -21.20 13.64 -16.88
CA SER A 208 -20.65 12.97 -15.70
C SER A 208 -21.64 12.02 -15.00
N ASP A 209 -22.95 12.27 -15.12
CA ASP A 209 -24.00 11.41 -14.56
C ASP A 209 -24.18 10.15 -15.40
N ASP A 210 -24.21 10.28 -16.73
CA ASP A 210 -24.32 9.15 -17.65
C ASP A 210 -23.09 8.24 -17.50
N ILE A 211 -21.89 8.81 -17.46
CA ILE A 211 -20.63 8.08 -17.24
C ILE A 211 -20.70 7.29 -15.92
N LEU A 212 -21.27 7.87 -14.87
CA LEU A 212 -21.40 7.17 -13.58
C LEU A 212 -22.39 6.02 -13.67
N CYS A 213 -23.52 6.18 -14.40
CA CYS A 213 -24.47 5.11 -14.65
C CYS A 213 -23.86 3.96 -15.47
N ASP A 214 -23.07 4.29 -16.49
CA ASP A 214 -22.37 3.33 -17.33
C ASP A 214 -21.35 2.52 -16.52
N ILE A 215 -20.59 3.19 -15.66
CA ILE A 215 -19.63 2.58 -14.73
C ILE A 215 -20.33 1.63 -13.76
N GLU A 216 -21.45 2.06 -13.20
CA GLU A 216 -22.23 1.23 -12.27
C GLU A 216 -22.76 -0.03 -12.97
N SER A 217 -23.35 0.13 -14.15
CA SER A 217 -23.84 -0.98 -14.96
C SER A 217 -22.72 -1.97 -15.30
N LYS A 218 -21.56 -1.47 -15.74
CA LYS A 218 -20.42 -2.33 -16.06
C LYS A 218 -19.85 -3.05 -14.84
N LEU A 219 -19.81 -2.40 -13.67
CA LEU A 219 -19.40 -3.06 -12.41
C LEU A 219 -20.38 -4.15 -12.00
N LYS A 220 -21.70 -3.91 -12.11
CA LYS A 220 -22.72 -4.93 -11.83
C LYS A 220 -22.57 -6.17 -12.71
N HIS A 221 -22.24 -6.00 -13.99
CA HIS A 221 -21.93 -7.14 -14.89
C HIS A 221 -20.69 -7.94 -14.45
N LEU A 222 -19.84 -7.35 -13.64
CA LEU A 222 -18.66 -8.00 -13.05
C LEU A 222 -18.90 -8.41 -11.58
N ASP A 223 -20.15 -8.51 -11.13
CA ASP A 223 -20.50 -8.77 -9.73
C ASP A 223 -19.80 -7.84 -8.72
N LEU A 224 -19.49 -6.62 -9.13
CA LEU A 224 -18.85 -5.59 -8.30
C LEU A 224 -19.82 -4.43 -8.09
N ASN A 225 -19.65 -3.71 -7.00
CA ASN A 225 -20.51 -2.59 -6.64
C ASN A 225 -19.69 -1.33 -6.32
N LEU A 226 -20.23 -0.17 -6.68
CA LEU A 226 -19.71 1.12 -6.28
C LEU A 226 -19.91 1.35 -4.78
N ASN A 227 -18.96 2.03 -4.19
CA ASN A 227 -19.10 2.56 -2.84
C ASN A 227 -19.64 4.01 -2.90
N TYR A 228 -20.95 4.15 -2.95
CA TYR A 228 -21.62 5.45 -3.09
C TYR A 228 -21.18 6.48 -2.04
N LYS A 229 -20.84 6.04 -0.81
CA LYS A 229 -20.36 6.93 0.25
C LYS A 229 -19.02 7.60 -0.06
N LYS A 230 -18.28 7.08 -1.03
CA LYS A 230 -16.97 7.59 -1.43
C LYS A 230 -16.96 8.24 -2.81
N ILE A 231 -18.09 8.22 -3.53
CA ILE A 231 -18.20 8.91 -4.81
C ILE A 231 -18.18 10.41 -4.56
N LYS A 232 -17.34 11.12 -5.29
CA LYS A 232 -17.29 12.58 -5.29
C LYS A 232 -17.13 13.07 -6.72
N LYS A 233 -17.93 14.06 -7.08
CA LYS A 233 -17.77 14.83 -8.32
C LYS A 233 -17.22 16.22 -7.97
N VAL A 234 -16.27 16.68 -8.74
CA VAL A 234 -15.66 18.01 -8.58
C VAL A 234 -15.51 18.64 -9.96
N GLY A 235 -16.18 19.74 -10.17
CA GLY A 235 -16.05 20.52 -11.42
C GLY A 235 -14.79 21.39 -11.40
N SER A 236 -14.26 21.70 -12.59
CA SER A 236 -13.12 22.61 -12.75
C SER A 236 -13.37 23.97 -12.09
N GLU A 237 -14.59 24.54 -12.22
CA GLU A 237 -14.97 25.81 -11.59
C GLU A 237 -14.81 25.78 -10.05
N GLN A 238 -15.16 24.67 -9.42
CA GLN A 238 -15.02 24.54 -7.96
C GLN A 238 -13.54 24.54 -7.53
N LEU A 239 -12.67 24.00 -8.37
CA LEU A 239 -11.22 24.06 -8.14
C LEU A 239 -10.65 25.44 -8.39
N PHE A 240 -11.05 26.09 -9.52
CA PHE A 240 -10.61 27.45 -9.86
C PHE A 240 -11.07 28.48 -8.83
N ASN A 241 -12.32 28.40 -8.37
CA ASN A 241 -12.86 29.22 -7.30
C ASN A 241 -12.36 28.84 -5.90
N ARG A 242 -11.54 27.79 -5.79
CA ARG A 242 -10.95 27.27 -4.52
C ARG A 242 -11.99 26.87 -3.48
N THR A 243 -13.22 26.60 -3.90
CA THR A 243 -14.30 26.13 -3.02
C THR A 243 -14.14 24.64 -2.68
N GLU A 244 -13.47 23.89 -3.55
CA GLU A 244 -13.24 22.45 -3.39
C GLU A 244 -11.78 22.08 -3.59
N ARG A 245 -11.44 20.87 -3.08
CA ARG A 245 -10.14 20.23 -3.27
C ARG A 245 -10.35 18.79 -3.70
N LEU A 246 -9.51 18.30 -4.61
CA LEU A 246 -9.52 16.89 -4.97
C LEU A 246 -8.67 16.09 -3.99
N SER A 247 -9.30 15.26 -3.17
CA SER A 247 -8.61 14.32 -2.29
C SER A 247 -8.52 12.95 -2.96
N PHE A 248 -7.31 12.49 -3.35
CA PHE A 248 -7.09 11.20 -3.97
C PHE A 248 -5.76 10.57 -3.51
N LEU A 249 -5.74 9.25 -3.33
CA LEU A 249 -4.57 8.46 -2.90
C LEU A 249 -3.79 9.04 -1.69
N GLY A 250 -4.52 9.70 -0.78
CA GLY A 250 -3.92 10.29 0.42
C GLY A 250 -3.24 11.63 0.21
N TYR A 251 -3.50 12.28 -0.93
CA TYR A 251 -3.14 13.67 -1.22
C TYR A 251 -4.37 14.52 -1.45
N GLU A 252 -4.23 15.82 -1.29
CA GLU A 252 -5.18 16.85 -1.67
C GLU A 252 -4.54 17.73 -2.74
N HIS A 253 -5.21 17.86 -3.89
CA HIS A 253 -4.82 18.74 -4.98
C HIS A 253 -5.71 19.97 -4.93
N PHE A 254 -5.14 21.15 -5.09
CA PHE A 254 -5.85 22.42 -5.11
C PHE A 254 -5.05 23.46 -5.88
N LEU A 255 -5.74 24.51 -6.32
CA LEU A 255 -5.12 25.68 -6.93
C LEU A 255 -4.77 26.72 -5.86
N ASP A 256 -3.54 27.20 -5.87
CA ASP A 256 -3.08 28.29 -5.01
C ASP A 256 -3.48 29.65 -5.59
N ILE A 257 -3.13 30.72 -4.89
CA ILE A 257 -3.46 32.11 -5.29
C ILE A 257 -2.88 32.47 -6.65
N ASP A 258 -1.70 31.99 -6.96
CA ASP A 258 -1.00 32.14 -8.23
C ASP A 258 -1.50 31.17 -9.33
N SER A 259 -2.63 30.52 -9.12
CA SER A 259 -3.19 29.47 -9.99
C SER A 259 -2.27 28.26 -10.21
N SER A 260 -1.20 28.13 -9.46
CA SER A 260 -0.38 26.93 -9.48
C SER A 260 -1.05 25.79 -8.73
N VAL A 261 -0.92 24.57 -9.26
CA VAL A 261 -1.44 23.37 -8.59
C VAL A 261 -0.51 22.96 -7.45
N LYS A 262 -1.04 22.95 -6.25
CA LYS A 262 -0.34 22.48 -5.05
C LYS A 262 -0.85 21.11 -4.61
N ILE A 263 0.06 20.30 -4.11
CA ILE A 263 -0.23 18.97 -3.55
C ILE A 263 0.09 19.00 -2.08
N ARG A 264 -0.90 18.70 -1.26
CA ARG A 264 -0.78 18.49 0.18
C ARG A 264 -1.00 17.03 0.56
N ILE A 265 -0.44 16.59 1.66
CA ILE A 265 -0.83 15.34 2.31
C ILE A 265 -2.25 15.53 2.86
N SER A 266 -3.14 14.56 2.64
CA SER A 266 -4.53 14.64 3.06
C SER A 266 -4.68 14.81 4.58
N ARG A 267 -5.76 15.51 5.00
CA ARG A 267 -6.05 15.78 6.41
C ARG A 267 -6.02 14.52 7.28
N ASN A 268 -6.55 13.40 6.78
CA ASN A 268 -6.54 12.14 7.52
C ASN A 268 -5.13 11.59 7.75
N ARG A 269 -4.23 11.70 6.77
CA ARG A 269 -2.83 11.28 6.94
C ARG A 269 -2.07 12.21 7.87
N ILE A 270 -2.31 13.53 7.78
CA ILE A 270 -1.74 14.51 8.72
C ILE A 270 -2.20 14.23 10.15
N ARG A 271 -3.50 13.95 10.34
CA ARG A 271 -4.02 13.56 11.67
C ARG A 271 -3.26 12.35 12.21
N LYS A 272 -3.07 11.29 11.40
CA LYS A 272 -2.30 10.11 11.82
C LYS A 272 -0.84 10.43 12.17
N ILE A 273 -0.18 11.31 11.44
CA ILE A 273 1.17 11.75 11.77
C ILE A 273 1.18 12.45 13.13
N LYS A 274 0.29 13.41 13.34
CA LYS A 274 0.17 14.14 14.61
C LYS A 274 -0.17 13.20 15.78
N THR A 275 -1.11 12.26 15.59
CA THR A 275 -1.46 11.25 16.61
C THR A 275 -0.24 10.40 16.99
N ARG A 276 0.56 9.94 16.00
CA ARG A 276 1.77 9.17 16.30
C ARG A 276 2.81 9.96 17.09
N ILE A 277 2.97 11.24 16.79
CA ILE A 277 3.83 12.13 17.59
C ILE A 277 3.31 12.18 19.03
N VAL A 278 2.04 12.49 19.23
CA VAL A 278 1.41 12.56 20.56
C VAL A 278 1.57 11.25 21.33
N LEU A 279 1.23 10.11 20.71
CA LEU A 279 1.38 8.79 21.33
C LEU A 279 2.83 8.47 21.72
N SER A 280 3.81 8.95 20.92
CA SER A 280 5.23 8.77 21.26
C SER A 280 5.60 9.55 22.53
N PHE A 281 5.09 10.75 22.72
CA PHE A 281 5.29 11.54 23.92
C PHE A 281 4.54 10.96 25.14
N LEU A 282 3.33 10.45 24.95
CA LEU A 282 2.57 9.80 26.01
C LEU A 282 3.20 8.48 26.47
N ASP A 283 3.78 7.71 25.55
CA ASP A 283 4.54 6.52 25.91
C ASP A 283 5.83 6.87 26.66
N TYR A 284 6.49 7.94 26.26
CA TYR A 284 7.64 8.49 26.99
C TYR A 284 7.26 8.92 28.41
N ALA A 285 6.08 9.53 28.60
CA ALA A 285 5.59 9.89 29.94
C ALA A 285 5.56 8.71 30.91
N LYS A 286 5.25 7.50 30.39
CA LYS A 286 5.17 6.25 31.16
C LYS A 286 6.54 5.59 31.38
N ASN A 287 7.34 5.50 30.31
CA ASN A 287 8.53 4.64 30.27
C ASN A 287 9.83 5.41 30.48
N LYS A 288 9.82 6.74 30.36
CA LYS A 288 10.98 7.66 30.49
C LYS A 288 12.15 7.32 29.56
N ASP A 289 11.92 6.54 28.47
CA ASP A 289 12.92 6.15 27.51
C ASP A 289 13.12 7.24 26.45
N THR A 290 14.10 8.13 26.69
CA THR A 290 14.45 9.26 25.81
C THR A 290 15.03 8.79 24.47
N ALA A 291 15.78 7.68 24.46
CA ALA A 291 16.37 7.13 23.25
C ALA A 291 15.27 6.61 22.31
N LEU A 292 14.26 5.91 22.85
CA LEU A 292 13.13 5.42 22.09
C LEU A 292 12.24 6.57 21.58
N LEU A 293 12.02 7.63 22.38
CA LEU A 293 11.32 8.82 21.93
C LEU A 293 12.03 9.45 20.73
N SER A 294 13.32 9.73 20.86
CA SER A 294 14.13 10.29 19.77
C SER A 294 14.06 9.44 18.50
N LEU A 295 14.16 8.11 18.66
CA LEU A 295 14.08 7.16 17.55
C LEU A 295 12.72 7.18 16.86
N ARG A 296 11.63 7.28 17.61
CA ARG A 296 10.26 7.41 17.06
C ARG A 296 10.08 8.70 16.28
N ILE A 297 10.55 9.83 16.81
CA ILE A 297 10.45 11.11 16.11
C ILE A 297 11.30 11.09 14.84
N LYS A 298 12.54 10.55 14.88
CA LYS A 298 13.36 10.31 13.68
C LYS A 298 12.65 9.43 12.65
N PHE A 299 11.96 8.39 13.09
CA PHE A 299 11.21 7.49 12.21
C PHE A 299 10.03 8.18 11.52
N ILE A 300 9.33 9.09 12.22
CA ILE A 300 8.17 9.82 11.68
C ILE A 300 8.60 10.93 10.73
N THR A 301 9.64 11.69 11.10
CA THR A 301 10.06 12.92 10.40
C THR A 301 11.07 12.68 9.30
N GLY A 302 11.92 11.67 9.43
CA GLY A 302 13.05 11.42 8.54
C GLY A 302 12.85 10.26 7.59
N ASN A 303 13.97 9.81 7.03
CA ASN A 303 14.01 8.67 6.12
C ASN A 303 14.94 7.59 6.69
N TYR A 304 14.76 6.37 6.21
CA TYR A 304 15.53 5.21 6.63
C TYR A 304 15.59 4.15 5.54
N LEU A 305 16.63 3.33 5.60
CA LEU A 305 16.85 2.25 4.64
C LEU A 305 16.20 0.97 5.15
N ILE A 306 15.26 0.42 4.39
CA ILE A 306 14.76 -0.94 4.59
C ILE A 306 15.66 -1.86 3.77
N ARG A 307 16.64 -2.48 4.39
CA ARG A 307 17.46 -3.49 3.71
C ARG A 307 16.61 -4.74 3.51
N GLU A 308 16.17 -5.00 2.29
CA GLU A 308 15.81 -6.33 1.86
C GLU A 308 17.09 -7.02 1.40
N SER A 309 17.50 -7.99 2.16
CA SER A 309 18.65 -8.80 1.82
C SER A 309 18.22 -9.82 0.77
N THR A 310 18.28 -9.45 -0.50
CA THR A 310 18.30 -10.39 -1.60
C THR A 310 19.76 -10.72 -1.95
N ARG A 311 20.11 -12.00 -1.95
CA ARG A 311 21.42 -12.49 -2.44
C ARG A 311 21.37 -12.65 -3.97
N THR A 312 21.22 -11.57 -4.70
CA THR A 312 21.66 -11.50 -6.09
C THR A 312 22.86 -10.58 -6.11
N ASN A 313 23.86 -10.91 -6.91
CA ASN A 313 25.12 -10.15 -7.06
C ASN A 313 24.93 -8.73 -7.62
N ASP A 314 23.70 -8.30 -7.83
CA ASP A 314 23.39 -6.90 -8.08
C ASP A 314 23.36 -6.16 -6.74
N GLU A 315 24.07 -5.05 -6.68
CA GLU A 315 24.19 -4.12 -5.58
C GLU A 315 22.88 -4.03 -4.79
N SER A 316 22.93 -4.36 -3.52
CA SER A 316 21.76 -4.39 -2.62
C SER A 316 21.13 -2.99 -2.53
N HIS A 317 20.30 -2.65 -3.48
CA HIS A 317 19.49 -1.45 -3.45
C HIS A 317 18.43 -1.64 -2.36
N GLY A 318 18.78 -1.28 -1.13
CA GLY A 318 17.81 -1.24 -0.05
C GLY A 318 16.68 -0.27 -0.39
N LEU A 319 15.44 -0.66 -0.11
CA LEU A 319 14.29 0.22 -0.31
C LEU A 319 14.37 1.39 0.67
N MET A 320 14.49 2.60 0.14
CA MET A 320 14.38 3.81 0.93
C MET A 320 12.92 4.07 1.31
N ALA A 321 12.67 4.32 2.57
CA ALA A 321 11.36 4.67 3.11
C ALA A 321 11.49 5.87 4.06
N GLY A 322 10.35 6.43 4.45
CA GLY A 322 10.29 7.56 5.37
C GLY A 322 9.46 8.71 4.84
N PHE A 323 9.58 9.87 5.46
CA PHE A 323 8.69 10.98 5.20
C PHE A 323 8.78 11.48 3.75
N TYR A 324 10.00 11.69 3.23
CA TYR A 324 10.20 12.09 1.84
C TYR A 324 9.75 11.02 0.85
N TYR A 325 10.22 9.79 1.03
CA TYR A 325 9.95 8.71 0.07
C TYR A 325 8.46 8.32 -0.02
N ASN A 326 7.71 8.53 1.07
CA ASN A 326 6.27 8.31 1.09
C ASN A 326 5.45 9.51 0.57
N ASN A 327 6.09 10.67 0.35
CA ASN A 327 5.41 11.93 0.00
C ASN A 327 6.16 12.73 -1.07
N LYS A 328 6.82 12.06 -2.01
CA LYS A 328 7.68 12.71 -3.05
C LYS A 328 6.96 13.77 -3.88
N THR A 329 5.66 13.64 -4.03
CA THR A 329 4.82 14.56 -4.83
C THR A 329 4.30 15.75 -4.04
N LEU A 330 4.54 15.81 -2.73
CA LEU A 330 4.21 16.98 -1.90
C LEU A 330 4.91 18.22 -2.45
N SER A 331 4.15 19.25 -2.77
CA SER A 331 4.68 20.51 -3.34
C SER A 331 4.37 21.75 -2.51
N ASP A 332 3.55 21.63 -1.46
CA ASP A 332 3.24 22.74 -0.57
C ASP A 332 4.21 22.77 0.63
N PRO A 333 5.15 23.75 0.68
CA PRO A 333 6.13 23.86 1.75
C PRO A 333 5.50 24.27 3.08
N GLN A 334 4.35 24.97 3.08
CA GLN A 334 3.69 25.42 4.30
C GLN A 334 3.28 24.23 5.17
N GLN A 335 2.86 23.11 4.56
CA GLN A 335 2.45 21.94 5.30
C GLN A 335 3.60 21.29 6.09
N ILE A 336 4.83 21.37 5.58
CA ILE A 336 6.02 20.89 6.29
C ILE A 336 6.28 21.79 7.50
N GLN A 337 6.16 23.10 7.31
CA GLN A 337 6.32 24.09 8.40
C GLN A 337 5.25 23.93 9.47
N GLU A 338 3.99 23.65 9.08
CA GLU A 338 2.87 23.35 9.99
C GLU A 338 3.17 22.11 10.87
N LEU A 339 3.78 21.07 10.29
CA LEU A 339 4.16 19.86 11.02
C LEU A 339 5.33 20.12 11.99
N ASP A 340 6.33 20.88 11.56
CA ASP A 340 7.45 21.26 12.42
C ASP A 340 6.99 22.19 13.56
N SER A 341 6.10 23.14 13.24
CA SER A 341 5.46 24.01 14.24
C SER A 341 4.66 23.22 15.27
N PHE A 342 3.94 22.18 14.81
CA PHE A 342 3.20 21.29 15.72
C PHE A 342 4.15 20.56 16.69
N LEU A 343 5.25 20.01 16.19
CA LEU A 343 6.25 19.33 17.03
C LEU A 343 6.88 20.29 18.03
N MET A 344 7.28 21.49 17.58
CA MET A 344 7.84 22.52 18.46
C MET A 344 6.85 23.02 19.52
N LYS A 345 5.58 23.26 19.13
CA LYS A 345 4.52 23.66 20.06
C LYS A 345 4.28 22.61 21.13
N LEU A 346 4.33 21.32 20.78
CA LEU A 346 4.19 20.23 21.73
C LEU A 346 5.32 20.27 22.78
N CYS A 347 6.55 20.47 22.33
CA CYS A 347 7.72 20.57 23.24
C CYS A 347 7.69 21.81 24.11
N ARG A 348 7.28 22.97 23.58
CA ARG A 348 7.31 24.27 24.29
C ARG A 348 6.06 24.55 25.15
N SER A 349 5.01 23.77 24.97
CA SER A 349 3.77 23.97 25.71
C SER A 349 3.96 23.67 27.19
N LYS A 350 3.65 24.66 28.03
CA LYS A 350 3.60 24.53 29.51
C LYS A 350 2.16 24.26 30.00
N ARG A 351 1.23 23.96 29.12
CA ARG A 351 -0.20 23.75 29.39
C ARG A 351 -0.75 22.58 28.59
N GLY A 352 -1.87 22.05 29.03
CA GLY A 352 -2.57 20.97 28.32
C GLY A 352 -2.35 19.57 28.92
N SER A 353 -3.13 18.59 28.43
CA SER A 353 -3.15 17.23 28.98
C SER A 353 -1.80 16.51 28.83
N ILE A 354 -1.12 16.69 27.68
CA ILE A 354 0.17 16.05 27.42
C ILE A 354 1.25 16.56 28.37
N TYR A 355 1.33 17.89 28.57
CA TYR A 355 2.29 18.48 29.50
C TYR A 355 2.02 18.01 30.95
N ARG A 356 0.75 17.96 31.37
CA ARG A 356 0.38 17.44 32.70
C ARG A 356 0.76 15.97 32.87
N SER A 357 0.62 15.15 31.83
CA SER A 357 0.97 13.72 31.87
C SER A 357 2.47 13.47 31.92
N ILE A 358 3.27 14.36 31.36
CA ILE A 358 4.74 14.20 31.28
C ILE A 358 5.42 14.86 32.49
N GLY A 359 4.98 16.06 32.90
CA GLY A 359 5.61 16.89 33.91
C GLY A 359 6.70 17.83 33.32
N ALA A 360 7.04 18.89 34.04
CA ALA A 360 7.91 19.95 33.52
C ALA A 360 9.35 19.48 33.24
N THR A 361 9.96 18.76 34.17
CA THR A 361 11.34 18.26 34.06
C THR A 361 11.47 17.25 32.92
N ASP A 362 10.56 16.30 32.83
CA ASP A 362 10.56 15.27 31.80
C ASP A 362 10.24 15.84 30.41
N MET A 363 9.40 16.89 30.36
CA MET A 363 9.11 17.57 29.09
C MET A 363 10.37 18.29 28.57
N HIS A 364 11.15 18.92 29.45
CA HIS A 364 12.43 19.52 29.08
C HIS A 364 13.40 18.47 28.52
N THR A 365 13.54 17.34 29.18
CA THR A 365 14.35 16.21 28.73
C THR A 365 13.87 15.66 27.39
N ALA A 366 12.54 15.49 27.19
CA ALA A 366 11.96 15.09 25.93
C ALA A 366 12.26 16.06 24.78
N CYS A 367 12.23 17.37 25.07
CA CYS A 367 12.56 18.40 24.09
C CYS A 367 14.04 18.35 23.67
N ILE A 368 14.95 18.15 24.61
CA ILE A 368 16.38 17.97 24.32
C ILE A 368 16.58 16.71 23.45
N ALA A 369 15.96 15.59 23.80
CA ALA A 369 16.05 14.34 23.06
C ALA A 369 15.52 14.42 21.62
N THR A 370 14.64 15.38 21.34
CA THR A 370 14.07 15.60 19.99
C THR A 370 14.64 16.83 19.29
N GLN A 371 15.56 17.54 19.92
CA GLN A 371 16.17 18.73 19.37
C GLN A 371 16.88 18.44 18.04
N GLY A 372 16.73 19.34 17.07
CA GLY A 372 17.35 19.19 15.76
C GLY A 372 16.70 18.17 14.83
N ILE A 373 15.64 17.48 15.26
CA ILE A 373 14.84 16.58 14.43
C ILE A 373 13.65 17.38 13.86
N SER A 374 13.42 17.33 12.53
CA SER A 374 12.35 18.08 11.89
C SER A 374 11.88 17.41 10.59
N PHE A 375 10.65 17.69 10.19
CA PHE A 375 10.11 17.29 8.90
C PHE A 375 10.83 17.97 7.75
N ASN A 376 11.24 19.22 7.94
CA ASN A 376 12.05 19.96 6.96
C ASN A 376 13.37 19.25 6.65
N LYS A 377 14.11 18.79 7.68
CA LYS A 377 15.31 17.97 7.47
C LYS A 377 15.02 16.66 6.76
N GLY A 378 13.92 15.99 7.10
CA GLY A 378 13.50 14.74 6.48
C GLY A 378 13.09 14.91 5.02
N PHE A 379 12.39 15.96 4.68
CA PHE A 379 11.84 16.19 3.34
C PHE A 379 12.85 16.92 2.42
N ASN A 380 13.25 18.14 2.77
CA ASN A 380 14.09 18.98 1.91
C ASN A 380 15.54 18.55 1.89
N GLN A 381 16.12 18.22 3.05
CA GLN A 381 17.50 17.72 3.16
C GLN A 381 17.61 16.20 2.98
N ARG A 382 16.47 15.49 2.82
CA ARG A 382 16.41 14.02 2.69
C ARG A 382 17.17 13.27 3.77
N LYS A 383 17.20 13.79 4.99
CA LYS A 383 17.96 13.20 6.10
C LYS A 383 17.61 11.74 6.31
N VAL A 384 18.61 10.87 6.26
CA VAL A 384 18.49 9.43 6.50
C VAL A 384 18.98 9.11 7.89
N TYR A 385 18.20 8.37 8.66
CA TYR A 385 18.58 7.87 9.98
C TYR A 385 18.85 6.37 9.91
N ALA A 386 19.90 5.93 10.58
CA ALA A 386 20.19 4.52 10.79
C ALA A 386 19.21 3.97 11.83
N ILE A 387 18.28 3.12 11.40
CA ILE A 387 17.29 2.47 12.26
C ILE A 387 17.40 0.96 12.05
N ALA A 388 17.76 0.25 13.10
CA ALA A 388 17.89 -1.19 13.04
C ALA A 388 16.50 -1.83 12.85
N LYS A 389 16.44 -2.90 12.06
CA LYS A 389 15.17 -3.60 11.76
C LYS A 389 14.51 -4.16 13.02
N THR A 390 15.32 -4.59 14.00
CA THR A 390 14.87 -5.07 15.31
C THR A 390 14.10 -4.00 16.09
N GLU A 391 14.41 -2.72 15.86
CA GLU A 391 13.76 -1.61 16.55
C GLU A 391 12.40 -1.22 15.96
N PHE A 392 12.08 -1.67 14.74
CA PHE A 392 10.80 -1.33 14.09
C PHE A 392 9.56 -1.77 14.90
N SER A 393 9.64 -2.89 15.60
CA SER A 393 8.56 -3.37 16.50
C SER A 393 8.45 -2.47 17.73
N ARG A 394 9.58 -2.12 18.36
CA ARG A 394 9.62 -1.21 19.53
C ARG A 394 9.08 0.18 19.19
N ILE A 395 9.52 0.73 18.04
CA ILE A 395 9.05 2.02 17.53
C ILE A 395 7.52 2.03 17.37
N LYS A 396 6.95 0.99 16.75
CA LYS A 396 5.52 0.95 16.39
C LYS A 396 4.61 0.49 17.52
N ASN A 397 5.13 -0.05 18.59
CA ASN A 397 4.34 -0.67 19.65
C ASN A 397 3.28 0.27 20.25
N CYS A 398 3.65 1.53 20.53
CA CYS A 398 2.68 2.50 21.08
C CYS A 398 1.62 2.97 20.05
N TRP A 399 1.84 2.75 18.74
CA TRP A 399 0.92 3.14 17.66
C TRP A 399 -0.05 2.03 17.26
N THR A 400 0.19 0.77 17.65
CA THR A 400 -0.68 -0.36 17.31
C THR A 400 -2.03 -0.30 18.02
N ARG A 401 -2.10 0.42 19.14
CA ARG A 401 -3.34 0.74 19.86
C ARG A 401 -4.23 1.76 19.14
N GLU A 402 -3.72 2.42 18.08
CA GLU A 402 -4.45 3.37 17.24
C GLU A 402 -5.68 2.75 16.53
N SER A 403 -5.63 1.43 16.25
CA SER A 403 -6.74 0.73 15.60
C SER A 403 -8.00 0.60 16.47
N ASP A 404 -7.88 0.80 17.78
CA ASP A 404 -9.00 0.70 18.72
C ASP A 404 -9.71 2.05 18.94
N TYR A 405 -9.01 3.17 18.69
CA TYR A 405 -9.58 4.52 18.81
C TYR A 405 -10.27 5.04 17.54
N GLU A 406 -10.07 4.41 16.38
CA GLU A 406 -10.78 4.77 15.14
C GLU A 406 -12.22 4.20 15.07
N LYS A 407 -12.71 3.53 16.13
CA LYS A 407 -14.05 2.93 16.20
C LYS A 407 -15.10 3.83 16.87
N HIS A 408 -14.76 5.08 17.26
CA HIS A 408 -15.71 6.04 17.85
C HIS A 408 -15.76 7.33 17.06
#